data_9a0fb719d01c733dbf56f0ec7c3d88cd
#
_entry.id   9a0fb719d01c733dbf56f0ec7c3d88cd
#
_cell.length_a   1.000
_cell.length_b   1.000
_cell.length_c   1.000
_cell.angle_alpha   90.00
_cell.angle_beta   90.00
_cell.angle_gamma   90.00
#
_symmetry.space_group_name_H-M   'P 1'
#
loop_
_entity.id
_entity.type
_entity.pdbx_description
1 polymer ?
#
loop_
_entity_poly.entity_id
_entity_poly.type
_entity_poly.pdbx_seq_one_letter_code
_entity_poly.pdbx_strand_id
1 'polypeptide(L)'
;MYSICIADDEKYVLKSIAQRISSSGMELEVVGMAGNGLEALELYDREQPDIFFVDINMPVVNGLDFIERIRKKAPDVRTRFIIISGYDDFAYMKKAIQLGVINYIKKPILQQEFTDMLRDVCRQLDEEKEKEEKKEENIYS
;
A
#
# COMPACT_ATOMS: atom_id res chain seq x y z
N MET A 1 -8.17 -4.47 -12.95
CA MET A 1 -8.57 -3.99 -11.61
C MET A 1 -7.46 -4.31 -10.61
N TYR A 2 -6.98 -3.32 -9.87
CA TYR A 2 -5.94 -3.54 -8.88
C TYR A 2 -6.54 -3.84 -7.51
N SER A 3 -5.90 -4.74 -6.77
CA SER A 3 -6.32 -5.14 -5.43
C SER A 3 -5.62 -4.31 -4.36
N ILE A 4 -6.36 -3.97 -3.32
CA ILE A 4 -5.89 -3.12 -2.23
C ILE A 4 -6.18 -3.77 -0.88
N CYS A 5 -5.18 -3.75 0.01
CA CYS A 5 -5.36 -4.06 1.42
C CYS A 5 -5.08 -2.82 2.25
N ILE A 6 -5.68 -2.77 3.43
CA ILE A 6 -5.56 -1.63 4.35
C ILE A 6 -5.31 -2.16 5.76
N ALA A 7 -4.31 -1.61 6.45
CA ALA A 7 -4.01 -1.95 7.84
C ALA A 7 -3.96 -0.70 8.71
N ASP A 8 -4.80 -0.67 9.74
CA ASP A 8 -4.89 0.43 10.71
C ASP A 8 -5.63 -0.10 11.94
N ASP A 9 -5.20 0.27 13.14
CA ASP A 9 -5.85 -0.19 14.36
C ASP A 9 -7.18 0.53 14.67
N GLU A 10 -7.48 1.59 13.95
CA GLU A 10 -8.73 2.35 14.11
C GLU A 10 -9.72 1.99 13.01
N LYS A 11 -10.84 1.35 13.41
CA LYS A 11 -11.86 0.88 12.45
C LYS A 11 -12.43 1.98 11.56
N TYR A 12 -12.60 3.18 12.12
CA TYR A 12 -13.14 4.29 11.33
C TYR A 12 -12.17 4.74 10.23
N VAL A 13 -10.86 4.61 10.47
CA VAL A 13 -9.84 4.93 9.45
C VAL A 13 -9.90 3.91 8.32
N LEU A 14 -10.02 2.61 8.65
CA LEU A 14 -10.17 1.56 7.62
C LEU A 14 -11.37 1.84 6.71
N LYS A 15 -12.51 2.18 7.30
CA LYS A 15 -13.72 2.53 6.54
C LYS A 15 -13.55 3.79 5.73
N SER A 16 -12.90 4.80 6.29
CA SER A 16 -12.64 6.08 5.61
C SER A 16 -11.78 5.88 4.37
N ILE A 17 -10.71 5.11 4.48
CA ILE A 17 -9.82 4.83 3.35
C ILE A 17 -10.57 4.04 2.26
N ALA A 18 -11.31 3.01 2.65
CA ALA A 18 -12.11 2.22 1.70
C ALA A 18 -13.12 3.10 0.95
N GLN A 19 -13.76 4.03 1.66
CA GLN A 19 -14.72 4.95 1.06
C GLN A 19 -14.04 5.93 0.10
N ARG A 20 -12.84 6.41 0.44
CA ARG A 20 -12.06 7.29 -0.42
C ARG A 20 -11.63 6.58 -1.70
N ILE A 21 -11.28 5.30 -1.61
CA ILE A 21 -10.96 4.47 -2.77
C ILE A 21 -12.18 4.35 -3.67
N SER A 22 -13.33 4.04 -3.09
CA SER A 22 -14.60 3.96 -3.82
C SER A 22 -14.95 5.27 -4.50
N SER A 23 -14.72 6.39 -3.82
CA SER A 23 -15.03 7.74 -4.34
C SER A 23 -14.06 8.20 -5.43
N SER A 24 -12.94 7.54 -5.61
CA SER A 24 -11.94 7.91 -6.61
C SER A 24 -12.41 7.69 -8.05
N GLY A 25 -13.39 6.82 -8.25
CA GLY A 25 -13.88 6.45 -9.57
C GLY A 25 -12.96 5.52 -10.35
N MET A 26 -11.88 5.05 -9.75
CA MET A 26 -10.94 4.13 -10.39
C MET A 26 -11.36 2.68 -10.19
N GLU A 27 -10.93 1.80 -11.09
CA GLU A 27 -11.19 0.35 -11.00
C GLU A 27 -10.26 -0.30 -9.98
N LEU A 28 -10.66 -0.24 -8.72
CA LEU A 28 -9.89 -0.73 -7.57
C LEU A 28 -10.80 -1.56 -6.68
N GLU A 29 -10.23 -2.59 -6.05
CA GLU A 29 -10.98 -3.48 -5.16
C GLU A 29 -10.26 -3.62 -3.83
N VAL A 30 -10.93 -3.31 -2.73
CA VAL A 30 -10.42 -3.58 -1.39
C VAL A 30 -10.69 -5.04 -1.07
N VAL A 31 -9.63 -5.85 -1.00
CA VAL A 31 -9.74 -7.30 -0.80
C VAL A 31 -9.53 -7.72 0.64
N GLY A 32 -9.10 -6.81 1.50
CA GLY A 32 -8.98 -7.11 2.91
C GLY A 32 -8.53 -5.94 3.77
N MET A 33 -8.81 -6.06 5.06
CA MET A 33 -8.45 -5.07 6.07
C MET A 33 -7.86 -5.78 7.29
N ALA A 34 -6.91 -5.14 7.94
CA ALA A 34 -6.26 -5.66 9.15
C ALA A 34 -6.24 -4.59 10.24
N GLY A 35 -6.44 -5.00 11.49
CA GLY A 35 -6.46 -4.10 12.65
C GLY A 35 -5.16 -4.04 13.44
N ASN A 36 -4.16 -4.84 13.08
CA ASN A 36 -2.84 -4.85 13.72
C ASN A 36 -1.82 -5.47 12.77
N GLY A 37 -0.54 -5.40 13.16
CA GLY A 37 0.56 -5.84 12.32
C GLY A 37 0.59 -7.35 12.06
N LEU A 38 0.15 -8.18 13.01
CA LEU A 38 0.09 -9.63 12.81
C LEU A 38 -1.00 -10.00 11.81
N GLU A 39 -2.18 -9.41 11.94
CA GLU A 39 -3.25 -9.59 10.97
C GLU A 39 -2.83 -9.09 9.57
N ALA A 40 -2.06 -7.99 9.53
CA ALA A 40 -1.55 -7.46 8.27
C ALA A 40 -0.60 -8.45 7.59
N LEU A 41 0.27 -9.13 8.35
CA LEU A 41 1.18 -10.15 7.81
C LEU A 41 0.39 -11.34 7.23
N GLU A 42 -0.62 -11.82 7.95
CA GLU A 42 -1.50 -12.89 7.47
C GLU A 42 -2.26 -12.47 6.21
N LEU A 43 -2.78 -11.25 6.21
CA LEU A 43 -3.50 -10.69 5.08
C LEU A 43 -2.61 -10.59 3.85
N TYR A 44 -1.37 -10.13 4.02
CA TYR A 44 -0.41 -10.06 2.91
C TYR A 44 -0.15 -11.45 2.32
N ASP A 45 0.11 -12.44 3.15
CA ASP A 45 0.38 -13.81 2.68
C ASP A 45 -0.80 -14.38 1.89
N ARG A 46 -2.02 -14.09 2.32
CA ARG A 46 -3.23 -14.60 1.67
C ARG A 46 -3.56 -13.87 0.37
N GLU A 47 -3.48 -12.53 0.38
CA GLU A 47 -3.97 -11.71 -0.73
C GLU A 47 -2.89 -11.22 -1.69
N GLN A 48 -1.68 -10.96 -1.21
CA GLN A 48 -0.59 -10.37 -1.98
C GLN A 48 -1.09 -9.24 -2.91
N PRO A 49 -1.61 -8.15 -2.31
CA PRO A 49 -2.29 -7.11 -3.08
C PRO A 49 -1.33 -6.29 -3.92
N ASP A 50 -1.88 -5.57 -4.89
CA ASP A 50 -1.10 -4.62 -5.69
C ASP A 50 -0.68 -3.40 -4.85
N ILE A 51 -1.57 -2.95 -3.96
CA ILE A 51 -1.35 -1.78 -3.11
C ILE A 51 -1.72 -2.13 -1.67
N PHE A 52 -0.88 -1.74 -0.72
CA PHE A 52 -1.15 -1.94 0.70
C PHE A 52 -0.97 -0.62 1.45
N PHE A 53 -2.08 -0.08 1.97
CA PHE A 53 -2.04 1.09 2.84
C PHE A 53 -1.78 0.65 4.27
N VAL A 54 -0.78 1.25 4.93
CA VAL A 54 -0.32 0.80 6.24
C VAL A 54 -0.15 1.99 7.18
N ASP A 55 -0.81 1.93 8.33
CA ASP A 55 -0.55 2.88 9.41
C ASP A 55 0.72 2.46 10.15
N ILE A 56 1.55 3.42 10.55
CA ILE A 56 2.76 3.13 11.32
C ILE A 56 2.40 2.63 12.71
N ASN A 57 1.45 3.28 13.35
CA ASN A 57 1.10 3.01 14.75
C ASN A 57 0.09 1.90 14.91
N MET A 58 0.57 0.67 14.85
CA MET A 58 -0.27 -0.50 15.09
C MET A 58 0.28 -1.32 16.27
N PRO A 59 -0.59 -1.94 17.08
CA PRO A 59 -0.13 -2.79 18.18
C PRO A 59 0.57 -4.05 17.69
N VAL A 60 1.45 -4.60 18.53
CA VAL A 60 2.24 -5.81 18.37
C VAL A 60 3.35 -5.65 17.33
N VAL A 61 3.00 -5.41 16.07
CA VAL A 61 3.94 -5.13 14.98
C VAL A 61 3.52 -3.82 14.34
N ASN A 62 4.38 -2.80 14.38
CA ASN A 62 4.06 -1.52 13.75
C ASN A 62 4.19 -1.61 12.23
N GLY A 63 3.71 -0.58 11.54
CA GLY A 63 3.65 -0.60 10.07
C GLY A 63 5.00 -0.73 9.39
N LEU A 64 6.04 -0.09 9.93
CA LEU A 64 7.38 -0.17 9.34
C LEU A 64 8.00 -1.55 9.56
N ASP A 65 7.82 -2.13 10.74
CA ASP A 65 8.29 -3.48 11.03
C ASP A 65 7.55 -4.52 10.18
N PHE A 66 6.27 -4.32 9.95
CA PHE A 66 5.47 -5.14 9.04
C PHE A 66 6.09 -5.15 7.63
N ILE A 67 6.37 -3.97 7.07
CA ILE A 67 6.96 -3.86 5.73
C ILE A 67 8.37 -4.47 5.71
N GLU A 68 9.18 -4.22 6.73
CA GLU A 68 10.53 -4.77 6.84
C GLU A 68 10.52 -6.30 6.83
N ARG A 69 9.60 -6.91 7.57
CA ARG A 69 9.45 -8.38 7.61
C ARG A 69 9.09 -8.95 6.24
N ILE A 70 8.21 -8.27 5.51
CA ILE A 70 7.84 -8.69 4.15
C ILE A 70 9.04 -8.58 3.21
N ARG A 71 9.77 -7.47 3.26
CA ARG A 71 10.95 -7.25 2.42
C ARG A 71 12.04 -8.28 2.65
N LYS A 72 12.26 -8.69 3.90
CA LYS A 72 13.24 -9.72 4.24
C LYS A 72 12.82 -11.10 3.77
N LYS A 73 11.53 -11.41 3.84
CA LYS A 73 10.96 -12.70 3.43
C LYS A 73 10.86 -12.81 1.91
N ALA A 74 10.55 -11.71 1.23
CA ALA A 74 10.37 -11.66 -0.22
C ALA A 74 10.99 -10.37 -0.76
N PRO A 75 12.32 -10.37 -1.05
CA PRO A 75 13.01 -9.14 -1.51
C PRO A 75 12.47 -8.58 -2.81
N ASP A 76 11.85 -9.42 -3.64
CA ASP A 76 11.29 -9.06 -4.94
C ASP A 76 9.77 -8.79 -4.89
N VAL A 77 9.25 -8.49 -3.70
CA VAL A 77 7.81 -8.24 -3.53
C VAL A 77 7.34 -7.08 -4.42
N ARG A 78 6.24 -7.30 -5.13
CA ARG A 78 5.67 -6.32 -6.09
C ARG A 78 4.67 -5.37 -5.46
N THR A 79 4.12 -5.70 -4.29
CA THR A 79 3.16 -4.84 -3.59
C THR A 79 3.73 -3.45 -3.38
N ARG A 80 2.96 -2.43 -3.70
CA ARG A 80 3.29 -1.04 -3.42
C ARG A 80 2.79 -0.69 -2.04
N PHE A 81 3.71 -0.36 -1.14
CA PHE A 81 3.36 0.04 0.22
C PHE A 81 3.22 1.55 0.31
N ILE A 82 2.12 2.01 0.89
CA ILE A 82 1.83 3.42 1.12
C ILE A 82 1.57 3.61 2.61
N ILE A 83 2.34 4.48 3.25
CA ILE A 83 2.18 4.78 4.67
C ILE A 83 1.12 5.87 4.84
N ILE A 84 0.21 5.64 5.79
CA ILE A 84 -0.74 6.65 6.24
C ILE A 84 -0.48 6.86 7.74
N SER A 85 -0.15 8.08 8.14
CA SER A 85 0.23 8.35 9.53
C SER A 85 -0.19 9.73 10.01
N GLY A 86 -0.55 9.80 11.30
CA GLY A 86 -0.75 11.08 11.98
C GLY A 86 0.54 11.68 12.52
N TYR A 87 1.65 10.97 12.37
CA TYR A 87 2.94 11.40 12.91
C TYR A 87 3.81 12.03 11.84
N ASP A 88 4.43 13.13 12.21
CA ASP A 88 5.36 13.87 11.36
C ASP A 88 6.76 13.68 11.90
N ASP A 89 7.19 12.42 12.00
CA ASP A 89 8.49 12.06 12.55
C ASP A 89 9.47 11.78 11.42
N PHE A 90 10.54 12.57 11.38
CA PHE A 90 11.59 12.45 10.38
C PHE A 90 12.23 11.07 10.36
N ALA A 91 12.42 10.45 11.52
CA ALA A 91 13.02 9.12 11.62
C ALA A 91 12.14 8.05 10.96
N TYR A 92 10.83 8.13 11.13
CA TYR A 92 9.89 7.22 10.46
C TYR A 92 9.88 7.42 8.96
N MET A 93 9.90 8.67 8.51
CA MET A 93 9.92 8.98 7.08
C MET A 93 11.20 8.45 6.43
N LYS A 94 12.35 8.64 7.08
CA LYS A 94 13.63 8.14 6.60
C LYS A 94 13.63 6.62 6.46
N LYS A 95 13.13 5.91 7.49
CA LYS A 95 13.04 4.44 7.47
C LYS A 95 12.07 3.97 6.37
N ALA A 96 10.94 4.64 6.20
CA ALA A 96 9.97 4.31 5.14
C ALA A 96 10.60 4.40 3.76
N ILE A 97 11.37 5.44 3.49
CA ILE A 97 12.09 5.60 2.24
C ILE A 97 13.10 4.46 2.03
N GLN A 98 13.85 4.10 3.06
CA GLN A 98 14.80 2.99 3.00
C GLN A 98 14.13 1.65 2.71
N LEU A 99 12.89 1.46 3.17
CA LEU A 99 12.11 0.25 2.93
C LEU A 99 11.40 0.24 1.56
N GLY A 100 11.58 1.27 0.76
CA GLY A 100 10.98 1.35 -0.57
C GLY A 100 9.49 1.64 -0.58
N VAL A 101 9.00 2.34 0.43
CA VAL A 101 7.62 2.84 0.46
C VAL A 101 7.46 3.89 -0.63
N ILE A 102 6.44 3.76 -1.46
CA ILE A 102 6.27 4.65 -2.61
C ILE A 102 5.57 5.96 -2.30
N ASN A 103 4.87 6.03 -1.18
CA ASN A 103 4.22 7.27 -0.76
C ASN A 103 3.98 7.30 0.74
N TYR A 104 3.88 8.50 1.29
CA TYR A 104 3.65 8.73 2.71
C TYR A 104 2.58 9.82 2.84
N ILE A 105 1.41 9.45 3.33
CA ILE A 105 0.27 10.35 3.45
C ILE A 105 0.05 10.71 4.92
N LYS A 106 0.00 12.00 5.20
CA LYS A 106 -0.25 12.51 6.55
C LYS A 106 -1.74 12.63 6.82
N LYS A 107 -2.18 12.20 7.99
CA LYS A 107 -3.54 12.46 8.47
C LYS A 107 -3.65 13.91 8.95
N PRO A 108 -4.79 14.61 8.74
CA PRO A 108 -6.01 14.15 8.09
C PRO A 108 -5.86 14.05 6.57
N ILE A 109 -6.52 13.03 5.99
CA ILE A 109 -6.42 12.75 4.56
C ILE A 109 -7.36 13.68 3.78
N LEU A 110 -6.82 14.38 2.79
CA LEU A 110 -7.60 15.20 1.88
C LEU A 110 -7.94 14.39 0.64
N GLN A 111 -9.22 14.40 0.23
CA GLN A 111 -9.69 13.54 -0.86
C GLN A 111 -8.93 13.80 -2.17
N GLN A 112 -8.67 15.06 -2.50
CA GLN A 112 -7.99 15.39 -3.75
C GLN A 112 -6.55 14.86 -3.77
N GLU A 113 -5.80 15.02 -2.68
CA GLU A 113 -4.44 14.46 -2.56
C GLU A 113 -4.46 12.95 -2.66
N PHE A 114 -5.43 12.32 -2.02
CA PHE A 114 -5.57 10.86 -2.02
C PHE A 114 -5.87 10.35 -3.42
N THR A 115 -6.81 10.98 -4.12
CA THR A 115 -7.18 10.61 -5.49
C THR A 115 -6.02 10.81 -6.46
N ASP A 116 -5.30 11.93 -6.36
CA ASP A 116 -4.15 12.21 -7.21
C ASP A 116 -3.03 11.19 -6.99
N MET A 117 -2.76 10.83 -5.73
CA MET A 117 -1.78 9.81 -5.38
C MET A 117 -2.18 8.44 -5.96
N LEU A 118 -3.43 8.02 -5.79
CA LEU A 118 -3.92 6.76 -6.37
C LEU A 118 -3.78 6.73 -7.88
N ARG A 119 -4.09 7.83 -8.54
CA ARG A 119 -3.96 7.93 -10.00
C ARG A 119 -2.51 7.73 -10.43
N ASP A 120 -1.56 8.36 -9.72
CA ASP A 120 -0.13 8.21 -10.02
C ASP A 120 0.34 6.77 -9.80
N VAL A 121 -0.08 6.14 -8.71
CA VAL A 121 0.29 4.75 -8.40
C VAL A 121 -0.28 3.80 -9.47
N CYS A 122 -1.54 3.96 -9.84
CA CYS A 122 -2.16 3.13 -10.89
C CYS A 122 -1.46 3.31 -12.23
N ARG A 123 -1.07 4.54 -12.57
CA ARG A 123 -0.31 4.80 -13.80
C ARG A 123 1.03 4.06 -13.78
N GLN A 124 1.76 4.10 -12.67
CA GLN A 124 3.02 3.37 -12.52
C GLN A 124 2.82 1.85 -12.67
N LEU A 125 1.77 1.31 -12.08
CA LEU A 125 1.44 -0.11 -12.21
C LEU A 125 1.08 -0.48 -13.65
N ASP A 126 0.33 0.38 -14.34
CA ASP A 126 -0.02 0.19 -15.75
C ASP A 126 1.24 0.19 -16.63
N GLU A 127 2.16 1.12 -16.41
CA GLU A 127 3.41 1.21 -17.16
C GLU A 127 4.29 -0.03 -16.96
N GLU A 128 4.38 -0.53 -15.73
CA GLU A 128 5.14 -1.76 -15.44
C GLU A 128 4.53 -2.97 -16.12
N LYS A 129 3.20 -3.06 -16.12
CA LYS A 129 2.47 -4.15 -16.78
C LYS A 129 2.73 -4.14 -18.29
N GLU A 130 2.71 -2.98 -18.91
CA GLU A 130 3.03 -2.81 -20.33
C GLU A 130 4.47 -3.24 -20.64
N LYS A 131 5.43 -2.87 -19.79
CA LYS A 131 6.84 -3.26 -19.95
C LYS A 131 7.01 -4.78 -19.87
N GLU A 132 6.33 -5.44 -18.95
CA GLU A 132 6.36 -6.90 -18.81
C GLU A 132 5.77 -7.59 -20.04
N GLU A 133 4.64 -7.09 -20.54
CA GLU A 133 4.01 -7.61 -21.76
C GLU A 133 4.92 -7.48 -22.98
N LYS A 134 5.60 -6.34 -23.13
CA LYS A 134 6.56 -6.12 -24.21
C LYS A 134 7.77 -7.04 -24.11
N LYS A 135 8.27 -7.33 -22.91
CA LYS A 135 9.36 -8.28 -22.72
C LYS A 135 8.95 -9.69 -23.12
N GLU A 136 7.74 -10.11 -22.78
CA GLU A 136 7.21 -11.40 -23.18
C GLU A 136 7.08 -11.51 -24.70
N GLU A 137 6.54 -10.49 -25.35
CA GLU A 137 6.45 -10.44 -26.80
C GLU A 137 7.83 -10.57 -27.47
N ASN A 138 8.84 -9.88 -26.97
CA ASN A 138 10.20 -9.92 -27.49
C ASN A 138 10.86 -11.30 -27.31
N ILE A 139 10.50 -12.03 -26.26
CA ILE A 139 11.00 -13.40 -26.04
C ILE A 139 10.43 -14.38 -27.04
N TYR A 140 9.18 -14.20 -27.46
CA TYR A 140 8.47 -15.09 -28.35
C TYR A 140 8.48 -14.66 -29.81
N SER A 141 9.03 -13.52 -30.12
CA SER A 141 9.20 -13.05 -31.51
C SER A 141 10.61 -13.40 -32.05
#